data_74acfdeb1001b0fadd491ea7a5d9e07b
#
_entry.id   74acfdeb1001b0fadd491ea7a5d9e07b
#
_cell.length_a   1.000
_cell.length_b   1.000
_cell.length_c   1.000
_cell.angle_alpha   90.00
_cell.angle_beta   90.00
_cell.angle_gamma   90.00
#
_symmetry.space_group_name_H-M   'P 1'
#
loop_
_entity.id
_entity.type
_entity.pdbx_description
1 polymer ?
#
loop_
_entity_poly.entity_id
_entity_poly.type
_entity_poly.pdbx_seq_one_letter_code
_entity_poly.pdbx_strand_id
1 'polypeptide(L)'
;MAQEDTPRGGGRPAPEAATTSDPGSRPDLLGRIAAPLAAVNRAPLTSYHVVMVVTCLLTVIGLGMVLSSSNVLAFSGGGTPFDIFLRQTLFVLIGWVGFLVALRTRIELVRKAAFPLLLVAIVLLVAVLIPGVGMEVNGSRGWIDLKLFAIQPAEIAKFAFIIWASSVVAKRMRTGYWLDLLFPAVVGYGVIAALVVAAPDLGMATAVTIAFVCLLWFAGYPARHFLLVIALGVVVFAVSAVAFAYRFERIRTFLDTFVGDFSNPQGSAYQSYQGMLSLADGGLFGVGLGQSSAKWFYLPEATNDFIFAIIGEELGWFGAAVVVSLYLALGWAGMRIALRSVDPFRRLLAGTVTASIVLQAFINIGYVVGLLPVTGLQLPLISNGGTSAVVTLTSLGLLANCARHEPEAISAILSSPARHRRRWYSLPEPRPYRPGRPVPASDTPGRSSAGTRRYGEPVTRQPAARPARAPRQARGASPAPAYESIPIPGAAARDRRGATAVTGRTARTVRGREAEDRQRRSPAAPPDSGTRQAPGAGRPSPIHRSRER
;
A
#
# COMPACT_ATOMS: atom_id res chain seq x y z
N MET A 1 -32.30 68.04 -65.69
CA MET A 1 -31.66 69.14 -64.95
C MET A 1 -31.92 68.88 -63.46
N ALA A 2 -30.87 68.85 -62.65
CA ALA A 2 -30.83 68.68 -61.19
C ALA A 2 -30.83 67.23 -60.66
N GLN A 3 -29.79 66.87 -60.27
CA GLN A 3 -29.01 66.18 -59.34
C GLN A 3 -29.73 65.82 -58.02
N GLU A 4 -29.63 64.60 -57.73
CA GLU A 4 -30.02 63.88 -56.51
C GLU A 4 -28.87 63.51 -55.61
N ASP A 5 -29.04 63.77 -54.35
CA ASP A 5 -28.17 63.27 -53.29
C ASP A 5 -28.86 62.15 -52.55
N THR A 6 -28.21 61.03 -52.45
CA THR A 6 -28.60 59.88 -51.65
C THR A 6 -27.93 59.89 -50.24
N PRO A 7 -28.68 59.66 -49.16
CA PRO A 7 -28.07 59.45 -47.84
C PRO A 7 -27.80 57.93 -47.56
N ARG A 8 -26.61 57.66 -47.09
CA ARG A 8 -26.12 56.38 -46.64
C ARG A 8 -26.90 55.90 -45.40
N GLY A 9 -27.47 54.70 -45.50
CA GLY A 9 -28.10 53.98 -44.40
C GLY A 9 -27.09 53.36 -43.46
N GLY A 10 -27.16 53.72 -42.18
CA GLY A 10 -26.45 53.05 -41.08
C GLY A 10 -27.12 51.75 -40.73
N GLY A 11 -26.41 50.64 -40.93
CA GLY A 11 -26.83 49.34 -40.47
C GLY A 11 -26.74 49.24 -38.95
N ARG A 12 -27.86 49.03 -38.30
CA ARG A 12 -27.89 48.58 -36.85
C ARG A 12 -27.40 47.15 -36.76
N PRO A 13 -26.59 46.80 -35.76
CA PRO A 13 -26.28 45.40 -35.49
C PRO A 13 -27.54 44.68 -34.98
N ALA A 14 -27.76 43.49 -35.47
CA ALA A 14 -28.84 42.59 -35.06
C ALA A 14 -28.72 42.24 -33.58
N PRO A 15 -29.84 42.09 -32.86
CA PRO A 15 -29.80 41.65 -31.46
C PRO A 15 -29.29 40.22 -31.38
N GLU A 16 -28.28 40.00 -30.52
CA GLU A 16 -27.80 38.69 -30.09
C GLU A 16 -28.99 37.83 -29.68
N ALA A 17 -29.09 36.67 -30.31
CA ALA A 17 -30.07 35.66 -29.95
C ALA A 17 -29.87 35.25 -28.49
N ALA A 18 -30.83 35.62 -27.65
CA ALA A 18 -30.96 35.10 -26.31
C ALA A 18 -31.04 33.56 -26.40
N THR A 19 -30.03 32.88 -25.90
CA THR A 19 -30.05 31.43 -25.71
C THR A 19 -31.20 31.11 -24.75
N THR A 20 -32.29 30.63 -25.30
CA THR A 20 -33.40 30.06 -24.56
C THR A 20 -32.87 28.87 -23.80
N SER A 21 -32.74 29.01 -22.48
CA SER A 21 -32.52 27.92 -21.55
C SER A 21 -33.74 26.98 -21.63
N ASP A 22 -33.50 25.77 -22.11
CA ASP A 22 -34.48 24.69 -22.16
C ASP A 22 -34.93 24.35 -20.71
N PRO A 23 -36.21 24.54 -20.32
CA PRO A 23 -36.69 24.28 -18.98
C PRO A 23 -36.91 22.79 -18.68
N GLY A 24 -36.46 21.88 -19.55
CA GLY A 24 -36.63 20.42 -19.44
C GLY A 24 -35.43 19.61 -19.03
N SER A 25 -34.27 20.23 -18.73
CA SER A 25 -33.11 19.45 -18.24
C SER A 25 -33.40 18.95 -16.82
N ARG A 26 -33.62 17.64 -16.70
CA ARG A 26 -33.67 16.94 -15.40
C ARG A 26 -32.49 17.36 -14.58
N PRO A 27 -32.69 17.74 -13.28
CA PRO A 27 -31.57 18.17 -12.46
C PRO A 27 -30.53 17.04 -12.46
N ASP A 28 -29.34 17.37 -12.96
CA ASP A 28 -28.23 16.43 -13.05
C ASP A 28 -27.76 16.09 -11.62
N LEU A 29 -28.44 15.11 -11.00
CA LEU A 29 -28.16 14.63 -9.65
C LEU A 29 -26.71 14.17 -9.54
N LEU A 30 -26.17 13.58 -10.61
CA LEU A 30 -24.75 13.20 -10.69
C LEU A 30 -23.85 14.44 -10.69
N GLY A 31 -24.22 15.51 -11.40
CA GLY A 31 -23.48 16.78 -11.39
C GLY A 31 -23.49 17.46 -10.01
N ARG A 32 -24.61 17.40 -9.28
CA ARG A 32 -24.71 17.96 -7.92
C ARG A 32 -23.85 17.21 -6.90
N ILE A 33 -23.65 15.93 -7.05
CA ILE A 33 -22.76 15.11 -6.19
C ILE A 33 -21.32 15.20 -6.69
N ALA A 34 -21.09 15.22 -8.01
CA ALA A 34 -19.75 15.27 -8.58
C ALA A 34 -19.05 16.63 -8.37
N ALA A 35 -19.79 17.74 -8.37
CA ALA A 35 -19.22 19.07 -8.20
C ALA A 35 -18.51 19.27 -6.84
N PRO A 36 -19.10 18.95 -5.67
CA PRO A 36 -18.42 19.07 -4.39
C PRO A 36 -17.24 18.08 -4.28
N LEU A 37 -17.36 16.85 -4.80
CA LEU A 37 -16.26 15.89 -4.85
C LEU A 37 -15.09 16.39 -5.71
N ALA A 38 -15.38 16.99 -6.86
CA ALA A 38 -14.38 17.61 -7.72
C ALA A 38 -13.72 18.82 -7.03
N ALA A 39 -14.49 19.63 -6.29
CA ALA A 39 -13.95 20.75 -5.50
C ALA A 39 -13.02 20.28 -4.39
N VAL A 40 -13.42 19.26 -3.62
CA VAL A 40 -12.57 18.60 -2.60
C VAL A 40 -11.32 18.02 -3.24
N ASN A 41 -11.43 17.39 -4.42
CA ASN A 41 -10.27 16.86 -5.12
C ASN A 41 -9.32 17.95 -5.64
N ARG A 42 -9.78 19.18 -5.88
CA ARG A 42 -8.95 20.32 -6.32
C ARG A 42 -8.35 21.10 -5.14
N ALA A 43 -8.90 20.97 -3.93
CA ALA A 43 -8.41 21.72 -2.79
C ALA A 43 -6.97 21.30 -2.42
N PRO A 44 -6.06 22.26 -2.20
CA PRO A 44 -4.72 21.98 -1.71
C PRO A 44 -4.80 21.38 -0.31
N LEU A 45 -3.87 20.48 0.03
CA LEU A 45 -3.81 19.78 1.32
C LEU A 45 -4.95 18.78 1.60
N THR A 46 -5.86 18.51 0.66
CA THR A 46 -6.92 17.51 0.86
C THR A 46 -6.35 16.15 1.25
N SER A 47 -5.33 15.65 0.52
CA SER A 47 -4.67 14.38 0.84
C SER A 47 -4.14 14.36 2.27
N TYR A 48 -3.53 15.46 2.72
CA TYR A 48 -3.03 15.61 4.08
C TYR A 48 -4.15 15.52 5.12
N HIS A 49 -5.24 16.28 4.94
CA HIS A 49 -6.36 16.26 5.89
C HIS A 49 -7.07 14.91 5.92
N VAL A 50 -7.27 14.26 4.78
CA VAL A 50 -7.88 12.92 4.72
C VAL A 50 -7.02 11.90 5.47
N VAL A 51 -5.71 11.88 5.24
CA VAL A 51 -4.79 10.98 5.98
C VAL A 51 -4.89 11.24 7.49
N MET A 52 -4.88 12.52 7.94
CA MET A 52 -5.00 12.87 9.35
C MET A 52 -6.32 12.40 9.97
N VAL A 53 -7.44 12.72 9.31
CA VAL A 53 -8.78 12.40 9.83
C VAL A 53 -8.99 10.88 9.85
N VAL A 54 -8.65 10.18 8.77
CA VAL A 54 -8.81 8.73 8.70
C VAL A 54 -7.93 8.02 9.74
N THR A 55 -6.67 8.45 9.90
CA THR A 55 -5.77 7.89 10.92
C THR A 55 -6.36 8.09 12.33
N CYS A 56 -6.88 9.28 12.62
CA CYS A 56 -7.50 9.58 13.92
C CYS A 56 -8.74 8.71 14.15
N LEU A 57 -9.65 8.63 13.15
CA LEU A 57 -10.88 7.85 13.27
C LEU A 57 -10.59 6.35 13.43
N LEU A 58 -9.68 5.77 12.61
CA LEU A 58 -9.29 4.35 12.76
C LEU A 58 -8.67 4.09 14.14
N THR A 59 -7.85 5.02 14.66
CA THR A 59 -7.25 4.88 15.99
C THR A 59 -8.30 4.92 17.08
N VAL A 60 -9.28 5.84 17.01
CA VAL A 60 -10.36 5.95 17.99
C VAL A 60 -11.26 4.71 17.96
N ILE A 61 -11.67 4.28 16.77
CA ILE A 61 -12.45 3.03 16.60
C ILE A 61 -11.66 1.86 17.17
N GLY A 62 -10.36 1.73 16.82
CA GLY A 62 -9.51 0.65 17.31
C GLY A 62 -9.41 0.61 18.83
N LEU A 63 -9.16 1.73 19.48
CA LEU A 63 -9.13 1.81 20.96
C LEU A 63 -10.49 1.43 21.58
N GLY A 64 -11.60 1.91 21.00
CA GLY A 64 -12.95 1.56 21.46
C GLY A 64 -13.22 0.06 21.33
N MET A 65 -12.84 -0.53 20.20
CA MET A 65 -13.04 -1.96 19.95
C MET A 65 -12.12 -2.85 20.79
N VAL A 66 -10.86 -2.44 21.01
CA VAL A 66 -9.97 -3.15 21.94
C VAL A 66 -10.53 -3.08 23.36
N LEU A 67 -11.05 -1.94 23.81
CA LEU A 67 -11.70 -1.83 25.11
C LEU A 67 -12.90 -2.77 25.21
N SER A 68 -13.76 -2.82 24.19
CA SER A 68 -14.95 -3.68 24.18
C SER A 68 -14.57 -5.17 24.17
N SER A 69 -13.64 -5.58 23.30
CA SER A 69 -13.30 -6.98 23.11
C SER A 69 -12.37 -7.58 24.16
N SER A 70 -11.58 -6.76 24.87
CA SER A 70 -10.57 -7.24 25.81
C SER A 70 -11.03 -7.37 27.26
N ASN A 71 -12.17 -6.80 27.64
CA ASN A 71 -12.65 -6.78 29.02
C ASN A 71 -12.81 -8.19 29.62
N VAL A 72 -13.39 -9.13 28.88
CA VAL A 72 -13.62 -10.50 29.32
C VAL A 72 -12.29 -11.25 29.51
N LEU A 73 -11.39 -11.09 28.54
CA LEU A 73 -10.10 -11.76 28.55
C LEU A 73 -9.21 -11.27 29.71
N ALA A 74 -9.20 -9.97 29.98
CA ALA A 74 -8.44 -9.38 31.05
C ALA A 74 -8.95 -9.83 32.43
N PHE A 75 -10.28 -9.89 32.61
CA PHE A 75 -10.89 -10.33 33.85
C PHE A 75 -10.63 -11.80 34.14
N SER A 76 -10.70 -12.68 33.14
CA SER A 76 -10.43 -14.12 33.31
C SER A 76 -8.96 -14.42 33.64
N GLY A 77 -8.03 -13.55 33.21
CA GLY A 77 -6.60 -13.66 33.55
C GLY A 77 -6.25 -13.15 34.95
N GLY A 78 -7.23 -12.75 35.77
CA GLY A 78 -7.02 -12.24 37.11
C GLY A 78 -6.51 -10.79 37.16
N GLY A 79 -6.52 -10.09 36.02
CA GLY A 79 -6.19 -8.68 35.89
C GLY A 79 -7.40 -7.75 35.98
N THR A 80 -7.17 -6.47 35.79
CA THR A 80 -8.25 -5.50 35.66
C THR A 80 -8.80 -5.50 34.22
N PRO A 81 -10.11 -5.25 34.02
CA PRO A 81 -10.70 -5.17 32.66
C PRO A 81 -10.01 -4.17 31.74
N PHE A 82 -9.24 -3.24 32.27
CA PHE A 82 -8.56 -2.17 31.54
C PHE A 82 -7.10 -2.47 31.20
N ASP A 83 -6.47 -3.54 31.69
CA ASP A 83 -5.04 -3.78 31.53
C ASP A 83 -4.60 -3.85 30.07
N ILE A 84 -5.34 -4.60 29.24
CA ILE A 84 -5.06 -4.72 27.81
C ILE A 84 -5.27 -3.38 27.11
N PHE A 85 -6.37 -2.69 27.43
CA PHE A 85 -6.70 -1.37 26.88
C PHE A 85 -5.66 -0.31 27.24
N LEU A 86 -5.21 -0.24 28.49
CA LEU A 86 -4.19 0.74 28.92
C LEU A 86 -2.85 0.46 28.23
N ARG A 87 -2.48 -0.78 28.10
CA ARG A 87 -1.29 -1.19 27.36
C ARG A 87 -1.37 -0.78 25.89
N GLN A 88 -2.50 -1.06 25.22
CA GLN A 88 -2.73 -0.65 23.84
C GLN A 88 -2.73 0.89 23.70
N THR A 89 -3.36 1.60 24.64
CA THR A 89 -3.38 3.07 24.66
C THR A 89 -1.97 3.64 24.76
N LEU A 90 -1.10 3.06 25.60
CA LEU A 90 0.30 3.48 25.70
C LEU A 90 1.03 3.34 24.35
N PHE A 91 0.87 2.19 23.66
CA PHE A 91 1.47 2.00 22.35
C PHE A 91 0.93 2.96 21.30
N VAL A 92 -0.36 3.23 21.31
CA VAL A 92 -1.00 4.22 20.44
C VAL A 92 -0.43 5.62 20.70
N LEU A 93 -0.23 6.03 21.94
CA LEU A 93 0.41 7.30 22.29
C LEU A 93 1.86 7.37 21.78
N ILE A 94 2.64 6.32 21.98
CA ILE A 94 4.01 6.19 21.41
C ILE A 94 3.94 6.27 19.88
N GLY A 95 2.98 5.60 19.26
CA GLY A 95 2.75 5.64 17.82
C GLY A 95 2.41 7.04 17.31
N TRP A 96 1.58 7.80 18.04
CA TRP A 96 1.28 9.21 17.71
C TRP A 96 2.50 10.12 17.85
N VAL A 97 3.37 9.87 18.85
CA VAL A 97 4.68 10.55 18.92
C VAL A 97 5.51 10.20 17.69
N GLY A 98 5.58 8.93 17.31
CA GLY A 98 6.23 8.46 16.07
C GLY A 98 5.64 9.13 14.82
N PHE A 99 4.32 9.23 14.73
CA PHE A 99 3.60 9.94 13.66
C PHE A 99 4.05 11.40 13.58
N LEU A 100 4.05 12.12 14.69
CA LEU A 100 4.45 13.54 14.74
C LEU A 100 5.93 13.74 14.41
N VAL A 101 6.81 12.85 14.86
CA VAL A 101 8.23 12.85 14.52
C VAL A 101 8.39 12.61 13.02
N ALA A 102 7.75 11.59 12.46
CA ALA A 102 7.79 11.28 11.04
C ALA A 102 7.25 12.43 10.17
N LEU A 103 6.15 13.05 10.60
CA LEU A 103 5.56 14.22 9.94
C LEU A 103 6.50 15.44 9.92
N ARG A 104 7.32 15.62 10.97
CA ARG A 104 8.30 16.73 11.09
C ARG A 104 9.64 16.42 10.46
N THR A 105 9.97 15.16 10.26
CA THR A 105 11.29 14.73 9.79
C THR A 105 11.52 15.13 8.33
N ARG A 106 12.69 15.70 8.04
CA ARG A 106 13.08 16.00 6.67
C ARG A 106 13.23 14.70 5.88
N ILE A 107 12.67 14.64 4.69
CA ILE A 107 12.67 13.44 3.86
C ILE A 107 14.08 12.96 3.48
N GLU A 108 15.04 13.89 3.40
CA GLU A 108 16.45 13.60 3.16
C GLU A 108 17.07 12.80 4.30
N LEU A 109 16.65 13.09 5.55
CA LEU A 109 17.10 12.34 6.73
C LEU A 109 16.52 10.92 6.71
N VAL A 110 15.24 10.78 6.37
CA VAL A 110 14.61 9.45 6.20
C VAL A 110 15.37 8.63 5.17
N ARG A 111 15.74 9.25 4.03
CA ARG A 111 16.52 8.59 2.98
C ARG A 111 17.93 8.20 3.44
N LYS A 112 18.59 9.02 4.25
CA LYS A 112 19.91 8.71 4.83
C LYS A 112 19.83 7.59 5.87
N ALA A 113 18.78 7.60 6.70
CA ALA A 113 18.52 6.59 7.73
C ALA A 113 18.01 5.26 7.16
N ALA A 114 17.65 5.18 5.89
CA ALA A 114 17.02 4.01 5.28
C ALA A 114 17.86 2.72 5.43
N PHE A 115 19.17 2.78 5.14
CA PHE A 115 20.06 1.62 5.25
C PHE A 115 20.36 1.24 6.72
N PRO A 116 20.74 2.18 7.62
CA PRO A 116 20.86 1.86 9.05
C PRO A 116 19.60 1.25 9.65
N LEU A 117 18.41 1.78 9.30
CA LEU A 117 17.14 1.26 9.80
C LEU A 117 16.90 -0.19 9.33
N LEU A 118 17.20 -0.49 8.07
CA LEU A 118 17.14 -1.85 7.54
C LEU A 118 18.10 -2.79 8.28
N LEU A 119 19.34 -2.34 8.52
CA LEU A 119 20.34 -3.14 9.23
C LEU A 119 19.88 -3.47 10.67
N VAL A 120 19.37 -2.48 11.39
CA VAL A 120 18.80 -2.68 12.74
C VAL A 120 17.63 -3.69 12.67
N ALA A 121 16.76 -3.58 11.69
CA ALA A 121 15.64 -4.51 11.53
C ALA A 121 16.11 -5.93 11.24
N ILE A 122 17.13 -6.12 10.41
CA ILE A 122 17.74 -7.45 10.15
C ILE A 122 18.37 -8.00 11.42
N VAL A 123 19.10 -7.20 12.20
CA VAL A 123 19.67 -7.64 13.49
C VAL A 123 18.57 -8.09 14.46
N LEU A 124 17.46 -7.35 14.53
CA LEU A 124 16.32 -7.74 15.36
C LEU A 124 15.66 -9.05 14.87
N LEU A 125 15.54 -9.24 13.53
CA LEU A 125 15.03 -10.49 12.96
C LEU A 125 15.96 -11.69 13.25
N VAL A 126 17.28 -11.48 13.22
CA VAL A 126 18.23 -12.53 13.61
C VAL A 126 18.15 -12.80 15.11
N ALA A 127 18.04 -11.75 15.93
CA ALA A 127 17.93 -11.89 17.38
C ALA A 127 16.71 -12.71 17.81
N VAL A 128 15.56 -12.55 17.12
CA VAL A 128 14.35 -13.32 17.44
C VAL A 128 14.49 -14.82 17.18
N LEU A 129 15.40 -15.23 16.30
CA LEU A 129 15.68 -16.65 16.01
C LEU A 129 16.54 -17.32 17.07
N ILE A 130 17.24 -16.54 17.93
CA ILE A 130 18.12 -17.06 18.97
C ILE A 130 17.25 -17.65 20.09
N PRO A 131 17.47 -18.94 20.45
CA PRO A 131 16.79 -19.54 21.61
C PRO A 131 17.04 -18.75 22.91
N GLY A 132 15.97 -18.46 23.64
CA GLY A 132 16.02 -17.66 24.88
C GLY A 132 15.85 -16.15 24.67
N VAL A 133 15.94 -15.61 23.43
CA VAL A 133 15.64 -14.21 23.09
C VAL A 133 14.26 -14.12 22.45
N GLY A 134 13.98 -14.98 21.47
CA GLY A 134 12.67 -15.05 20.82
C GLY A 134 11.66 -15.82 21.63
N MET A 135 10.49 -15.23 21.83
CA MET A 135 9.31 -15.85 22.44
C MET A 135 8.47 -16.54 21.38
N GLU A 136 8.05 -17.75 21.65
CA GLU A 136 7.16 -18.51 20.78
C GLU A 136 5.70 -18.23 21.15
N VAL A 137 4.91 -17.78 20.18
CA VAL A 137 3.48 -17.54 20.31
C VAL A 137 2.77 -18.22 19.14
N ASN A 138 1.83 -19.10 19.44
CA ASN A 138 1.06 -19.85 18.44
C ASN A 138 1.94 -20.58 17.39
N GLY A 139 3.07 -21.16 17.82
CA GLY A 139 3.99 -21.91 16.96
C GLY A 139 4.89 -21.04 16.07
N SER A 140 4.92 -19.72 16.30
CA SER A 140 5.82 -18.79 15.63
C SER A 140 6.74 -18.09 16.64
N ARG A 141 8.05 -18.05 16.36
CA ARG A 141 9.04 -17.25 17.12
C ARG A 141 9.16 -15.86 16.52
N GLY A 142 8.08 -15.08 16.60
CA GLY A 142 8.01 -13.77 15.99
C GLY A 142 8.22 -12.59 16.95
N TRP A 143 8.34 -12.81 18.26
CA TRP A 143 8.29 -11.78 19.29
C TRP A 143 9.55 -11.77 20.16
N ILE A 144 9.96 -10.58 20.59
CA ILE A 144 11.01 -10.38 21.61
C ILE A 144 10.34 -9.79 22.84
N ASP A 145 10.45 -10.49 23.97
CA ASP A 145 9.94 -10.00 25.25
C ASP A 145 10.97 -9.07 25.92
N LEU A 146 10.60 -7.82 26.12
CA LEU A 146 11.38 -6.82 26.85
C LEU A 146 10.92 -6.68 28.31
N LYS A 147 10.21 -7.69 28.87
CA LYS A 147 9.63 -7.75 30.21
C LYS A 147 8.46 -6.79 30.44
N LEU A 148 8.52 -5.56 29.96
CA LEU A 148 7.43 -4.57 30.00
C LEU A 148 6.46 -4.73 28.85
N PHE A 149 6.98 -5.10 27.68
CA PHE A 149 6.20 -5.27 26.45
C PHE A 149 6.95 -6.18 25.47
N ALA A 150 6.21 -6.82 24.60
CA ALA A 150 6.77 -7.60 23.49
C ALA A 150 6.78 -6.76 22.20
N ILE A 151 7.86 -6.88 21.45
CA ILE A 151 7.99 -6.27 20.11
C ILE A 151 8.01 -7.36 19.05
N GLN A 152 7.43 -7.06 17.89
CA GLN A 152 7.48 -7.93 16.71
C GLN A 152 8.45 -7.34 15.68
N PRO A 153 9.68 -7.88 15.57
CA PRO A 153 10.70 -7.37 14.66
C PRO A 153 10.27 -7.34 13.20
N ALA A 154 9.41 -8.27 12.78
CA ALA A 154 8.93 -8.36 11.41
C ALA A 154 8.11 -7.13 10.97
N GLU A 155 7.33 -6.50 11.86
CA GLU A 155 6.64 -5.24 11.59
C GLU A 155 7.63 -4.09 11.33
N ILE A 156 8.67 -4.00 12.15
CA ILE A 156 9.75 -3.01 11.99
C ILE A 156 10.49 -3.26 10.67
N ALA A 157 10.78 -4.53 10.36
CA ALA A 157 11.49 -4.91 9.15
C ALA A 157 10.70 -4.61 7.88
N LYS A 158 9.40 -4.85 7.87
CA LYS A 158 8.50 -4.47 6.77
C LYS A 158 8.60 -2.98 6.47
N PHE A 159 8.49 -2.14 7.50
CA PHE A 159 8.57 -0.69 7.33
C PHE A 159 9.97 -0.21 6.92
N ALA A 160 11.02 -0.71 7.56
CA ALA A 160 12.40 -0.41 7.21
C ALA A 160 12.72 -0.81 5.77
N PHE A 161 12.23 -1.96 5.33
CA PHE A 161 12.34 -2.43 3.96
C PHE A 161 11.66 -1.48 2.97
N ILE A 162 10.43 -1.05 3.23
CA ILE A 162 9.71 -0.11 2.35
C ILE A 162 10.51 1.17 2.17
N ILE A 163 11.05 1.75 3.25
CA ILE A 163 11.84 2.99 3.19
C ILE A 163 13.12 2.77 2.39
N TRP A 164 13.86 1.70 2.71
CA TRP A 164 15.14 1.41 2.07
C TRP A 164 14.97 1.07 0.60
N ALA A 165 14.06 0.15 0.26
CA ALA A 165 13.81 -0.28 -1.09
C ALA A 165 13.32 0.88 -1.97
N SER A 166 12.40 1.72 -1.46
CA SER A 166 11.99 2.96 -2.13
C SER A 166 13.18 3.90 -2.40
N SER A 167 14.13 4.01 -1.44
CA SER A 167 15.33 4.85 -1.62
C SER A 167 16.28 4.30 -2.69
N VAL A 168 16.51 2.99 -2.69
CA VAL A 168 17.39 2.32 -3.65
C VAL A 168 16.81 2.37 -5.06
N VAL A 169 15.53 1.99 -5.19
CA VAL A 169 14.83 1.98 -6.48
C VAL A 169 14.74 3.40 -7.06
N ALA A 170 14.37 4.40 -6.25
CA ALA A 170 14.30 5.80 -6.71
C ALA A 170 15.64 6.36 -7.22
N LYS A 171 16.78 5.95 -6.64
CA LYS A 171 18.12 6.36 -7.11
C LYS A 171 18.44 5.76 -8.48
N ARG A 172 18.06 4.50 -8.69
CA ARG A 172 18.41 3.71 -9.88
C ARG A 172 17.43 3.87 -11.04
N MET A 173 16.20 4.33 -10.80
CA MET A 173 15.27 4.69 -11.88
C MET A 173 15.84 5.69 -12.89
N ARG A 174 16.93 6.37 -12.55
CA ARG A 174 17.64 7.31 -13.43
C ARG A 174 18.66 6.65 -14.34
N THR A 175 19.11 5.42 -14.03
CA THR A 175 20.18 4.74 -14.77
C THR A 175 19.70 3.89 -15.93
N GLY A 176 18.38 3.63 -16.04
CA GLY A 176 17.76 2.96 -17.19
C GLY A 176 17.93 1.44 -17.27
N TYR A 177 18.78 0.81 -16.46
CA TYR A 177 18.98 -0.64 -16.47
C TYR A 177 18.09 -1.31 -15.44
N TRP A 178 17.09 -2.08 -15.92
CA TRP A 178 16.08 -2.72 -15.08
C TRP A 178 16.64 -3.77 -14.11
N LEU A 179 17.65 -4.54 -14.53
CA LEU A 179 18.28 -5.56 -13.69
C LEU A 179 19.09 -4.95 -12.55
N ASP A 180 19.86 -3.91 -12.82
CA ASP A 180 20.63 -3.19 -11.79
C ASP A 180 19.72 -2.48 -10.80
N LEU A 181 18.54 -2.08 -11.26
CA LEU A 181 17.51 -1.43 -10.45
C LEU A 181 16.91 -2.41 -9.44
N LEU A 182 16.63 -3.64 -9.89
CA LEU A 182 15.91 -4.65 -9.12
C LEU A 182 16.80 -5.41 -8.14
N PHE A 183 18.05 -5.72 -8.53
CA PHE A 183 18.90 -6.65 -7.82
C PHE A 183 19.02 -6.37 -6.31
N PRO A 184 19.35 -5.14 -5.82
CA PRO A 184 19.43 -4.94 -4.39
C PRO A 184 18.08 -5.04 -3.67
N ALA A 185 16.99 -4.59 -4.30
CA ALA A 185 15.66 -4.68 -3.69
C ALA A 185 15.21 -6.14 -3.55
N VAL A 186 15.51 -7.00 -4.54
CA VAL A 186 15.27 -8.45 -4.49
C VAL A 186 16.11 -9.10 -3.40
N VAL A 187 17.39 -8.77 -3.32
CA VAL A 187 18.29 -9.32 -2.27
C VAL A 187 17.79 -8.92 -0.89
N GLY A 188 17.47 -7.64 -0.67
CA GLY A 188 16.93 -7.17 0.60
C GLY A 188 15.60 -7.83 0.97
N TYR A 189 14.70 -7.99 -0.01
CA TYR A 189 13.46 -8.74 0.17
C TYR A 189 13.74 -10.20 0.53
N GLY A 190 14.63 -10.88 -0.23
CA GLY A 190 14.96 -12.28 -0.01
C GLY A 190 15.54 -12.54 1.38
N VAL A 191 16.42 -11.68 1.88
CA VAL A 191 16.98 -11.77 3.23
C VAL A 191 15.89 -11.64 4.29
N ILE A 192 15.03 -10.62 4.20
CA ILE A 192 13.96 -10.42 5.18
C ILE A 192 12.94 -11.56 5.11
N ALA A 193 12.50 -11.93 3.92
CA ALA A 193 11.54 -13.01 3.73
C ALA A 193 12.07 -14.35 4.29
N ALA A 194 13.34 -14.67 4.01
CA ALA A 194 13.99 -15.86 4.54
C ALA A 194 14.04 -15.88 6.08
N LEU A 195 14.39 -14.76 6.73
CA LEU A 195 14.43 -14.64 8.18
C LEU A 195 13.03 -14.74 8.81
N VAL A 196 12.01 -14.14 8.20
CA VAL A 196 10.62 -14.20 8.66
C VAL A 196 10.05 -15.62 8.49
N VAL A 197 10.36 -16.30 7.39
CA VAL A 197 9.96 -17.69 7.16
C VAL A 197 10.68 -18.62 8.14
N ALA A 198 11.95 -18.35 8.47
CA ALA A 198 12.70 -19.09 9.49
C ALA A 198 12.11 -18.92 10.90
N ALA A 199 11.39 -17.82 11.16
CA ALA A 199 10.62 -17.58 12.39
C ALA A 199 9.20 -18.17 12.38
N PRO A 200 8.86 -19.13 11.57
CA PRO A 200 7.59 -19.63 11.05
C PRO A 200 6.41 -18.63 11.02
N ASP A 201 6.65 -17.38 10.64
CA ASP A 201 5.62 -16.32 10.55
C ASP A 201 5.21 -16.08 9.08
N LEU A 202 4.26 -16.88 8.58
CA LEU A 202 3.76 -16.75 7.19
C LEU A 202 2.92 -15.49 6.98
N GLY A 203 2.20 -15.05 8.01
CA GLY A 203 1.41 -13.83 7.93
C GLY A 203 2.32 -12.64 7.59
N MET A 204 3.40 -12.48 8.36
CA MET A 204 4.36 -11.41 8.11
C MET A 204 5.17 -11.62 6.82
N ALA A 205 5.50 -12.85 6.44
CA ALA A 205 6.13 -13.13 5.15
C ALA A 205 5.22 -12.67 4.00
N THR A 206 3.92 -12.93 4.09
CA THR A 206 2.92 -12.45 3.13
C THR A 206 2.87 -10.92 3.11
N ALA A 207 2.86 -10.24 4.27
CA ALA A 207 2.84 -8.78 4.36
C ALA A 207 4.08 -8.14 3.73
N VAL A 208 5.27 -8.70 3.93
CA VAL A 208 6.52 -8.22 3.31
C VAL A 208 6.51 -8.47 1.80
N THR A 209 5.98 -9.61 1.35
CA THR A 209 5.81 -9.92 -0.08
C THR A 209 4.86 -8.93 -0.76
N ILE A 210 3.72 -8.62 -0.13
CA ILE A 210 2.79 -7.60 -0.62
C ILE A 210 3.49 -6.25 -0.75
N ALA A 211 4.24 -5.82 0.26
CA ALA A 211 4.98 -4.56 0.21
C ALA A 211 5.99 -4.55 -0.96
N PHE A 212 6.68 -5.67 -1.21
CA PHE A 212 7.61 -5.79 -2.33
C PHE A 212 6.91 -5.76 -3.69
N VAL A 213 5.81 -6.50 -3.87
CA VAL A 213 5.00 -6.48 -5.09
C VAL A 213 4.45 -5.08 -5.38
N CYS A 214 3.93 -4.40 -4.36
CA CYS A 214 3.47 -3.02 -4.48
C CYS A 214 4.60 -2.07 -4.91
N LEU A 215 5.79 -2.21 -4.32
CA LEU A 215 6.97 -1.42 -4.72
C LEU A 215 7.30 -1.61 -6.20
N LEU A 216 7.30 -2.85 -6.69
CA LEU A 216 7.57 -3.15 -8.09
C LEU A 216 6.51 -2.52 -9.01
N TRP A 217 5.24 -2.57 -8.60
CA TRP A 217 4.14 -1.95 -9.33
C TRP A 217 4.34 -0.43 -9.47
N PHE A 218 4.58 0.27 -8.35
CA PHE A 218 4.79 1.72 -8.36
C PHE A 218 6.10 2.14 -9.04
N ALA A 219 7.09 1.26 -9.10
CA ALA A 219 8.31 1.45 -9.84
C ALA A 219 8.14 1.30 -11.36
N GLY A 220 6.97 0.79 -11.81
CA GLY A 220 6.67 0.61 -13.23
C GLY A 220 7.36 -0.60 -13.85
N TYR A 221 7.61 -1.65 -13.08
CA TYR A 221 8.19 -2.88 -13.62
C TYR A 221 7.23 -3.60 -14.55
N PRO A 222 7.74 -4.29 -15.60
CA PRO A 222 6.92 -5.12 -16.46
C PRO A 222 6.19 -6.20 -15.68
N ALA A 223 4.93 -6.47 -16.04
CA ALA A 223 4.05 -7.44 -15.37
C ALA A 223 4.69 -8.80 -15.11
N ARG A 224 5.55 -9.27 -16.02
CA ARG A 224 6.27 -10.54 -15.89
C ARG A 224 7.10 -10.68 -14.60
N HIS A 225 7.68 -9.58 -14.10
CA HIS A 225 8.55 -9.64 -12.92
C HIS A 225 7.74 -9.77 -11.63
N PHE A 226 6.65 -9.03 -11.49
CA PHE A 226 5.84 -9.20 -10.29
C PHE A 226 4.97 -10.47 -10.36
N LEU A 227 4.57 -10.94 -11.55
CA LEU A 227 3.98 -12.27 -11.70
C LEU A 227 4.95 -13.37 -11.28
N LEU A 228 6.25 -13.23 -11.61
CA LEU A 228 7.28 -14.15 -11.12
C LEU A 228 7.40 -14.13 -9.61
N VAL A 229 7.38 -12.95 -8.97
CA VAL A 229 7.43 -12.83 -7.51
C VAL A 229 6.19 -13.45 -6.86
N ILE A 230 5.01 -13.22 -7.43
CA ILE A 230 3.77 -13.84 -6.96
C ILE A 230 3.85 -15.37 -7.12
N ALA A 231 4.26 -15.87 -8.29
CA ALA A 231 4.41 -17.30 -8.54
C ALA A 231 5.40 -17.94 -7.54
N LEU A 232 6.55 -17.31 -7.31
CA LEU A 232 7.51 -17.76 -6.32
C LEU A 232 6.92 -17.75 -4.90
N GLY A 233 6.18 -16.70 -4.55
CA GLY A 233 5.45 -16.61 -3.27
C GLY A 233 4.44 -17.75 -3.10
N VAL A 234 3.68 -18.06 -4.14
CA VAL A 234 2.73 -19.18 -4.15
C VAL A 234 3.46 -20.52 -3.99
N VAL A 235 4.60 -20.71 -4.67
CA VAL A 235 5.41 -21.93 -4.53
C VAL A 235 5.95 -22.06 -3.10
N VAL A 236 6.52 -21.00 -2.52
CA VAL A 236 7.01 -21.00 -1.13
C VAL A 236 5.87 -21.27 -0.15
N PHE A 237 4.70 -20.68 -0.39
CA PHE A 237 3.50 -20.94 0.41
C PHE A 237 3.06 -22.41 0.31
N ALA A 238 2.99 -22.96 -0.91
CA ALA A 238 2.59 -24.35 -1.14
C ALA A 238 3.59 -25.34 -0.51
N VAL A 239 4.90 -25.13 -0.69
CA VAL A 239 5.95 -25.95 -0.05
C VAL A 239 5.84 -25.86 1.47
N SER A 240 5.62 -24.68 2.00
CA SER A 240 5.45 -24.44 3.43
C SER A 240 4.18 -25.10 3.97
N ALA A 241 3.09 -25.13 3.20
CA ALA A 241 1.85 -25.81 3.57
C ALA A 241 2.03 -27.32 3.63
N VAL A 242 2.78 -27.90 2.71
CA VAL A 242 3.09 -29.36 2.73
C VAL A 242 4.06 -29.71 3.86
N ALA A 243 5.05 -28.85 4.15
CA ALA A 243 6.05 -29.10 5.17
C ALA A 243 5.50 -29.06 6.62
N PHE A 244 4.38 -28.35 6.84
CA PHE A 244 3.78 -28.18 8.17
C PHE A 244 2.30 -28.56 8.17
N ALA A 245 1.97 -29.69 8.80
CA ALA A 245 0.63 -30.28 8.81
C ALA A 245 -0.48 -29.27 9.22
N TYR A 246 -0.24 -28.42 10.23
CA TYR A 246 -1.23 -27.46 10.70
C TYR A 246 -1.60 -26.38 9.63
N ARG A 247 -0.68 -26.11 8.69
CA ARG A 247 -0.90 -25.16 7.60
C ARG A 247 -1.74 -25.75 6.47
N PHE A 248 -1.48 -27.01 6.18
CA PHE A 248 -2.31 -27.77 5.23
C PHE A 248 -3.76 -27.84 5.72
N GLU A 249 -3.94 -28.06 7.03
CA GLU A 249 -5.24 -28.06 7.66
C GLU A 249 -5.98 -26.73 7.51
N ARG A 250 -5.30 -25.58 7.64
CA ARG A 250 -5.92 -24.26 7.40
C ARG A 250 -6.41 -24.08 5.96
N ILE A 251 -5.66 -24.59 4.97
CA ILE A 251 -6.08 -24.52 3.56
C ILE A 251 -7.28 -25.43 3.34
N ARG A 252 -7.24 -26.65 3.86
CA ARG A 252 -8.36 -27.60 3.79
C ARG A 252 -9.61 -26.99 4.42
N THR A 253 -9.49 -26.48 5.63
CA THR A 253 -10.56 -25.77 6.34
C THR A 253 -11.16 -24.63 5.53
N PHE A 254 -10.30 -23.83 4.87
CA PHE A 254 -10.78 -22.76 4.01
C PHE A 254 -11.58 -23.30 2.83
N LEU A 255 -11.11 -24.36 2.17
CA LEU A 255 -11.82 -24.99 1.06
C LEU A 255 -13.16 -25.59 1.52
N ASP A 256 -13.16 -26.30 2.64
CA ASP A 256 -14.36 -26.89 3.24
C ASP A 256 -15.38 -25.77 3.59
N THR A 257 -14.93 -24.69 4.22
CA THR A 257 -15.74 -23.50 4.54
C THR A 257 -16.28 -22.83 3.28
N PHE A 258 -15.46 -22.70 2.22
CA PHE A 258 -15.85 -22.06 0.97
C PHE A 258 -16.94 -22.86 0.22
N VAL A 259 -16.91 -24.19 0.32
CA VAL A 259 -17.92 -25.08 -0.26
C VAL A 259 -19.16 -25.20 0.66
N GLY A 260 -19.12 -24.63 1.87
CA GLY A 260 -20.20 -24.70 2.85
C GLY A 260 -20.24 -26.01 3.62
N ASP A 261 -19.16 -26.76 3.63
CA ASP A 261 -19.02 -27.99 4.43
C ASP A 261 -18.49 -27.64 5.83
N PHE A 262 -19.41 -27.61 6.79
CA PHE A 262 -19.12 -27.40 8.22
C PHE A 262 -19.23 -28.70 9.02
N SER A 263 -19.00 -29.85 8.39
CA SER A 263 -19.15 -31.18 9.02
C SER A 263 -18.22 -31.39 10.22
N ASN A 264 -17.12 -30.64 10.32
CA ASN A 264 -16.21 -30.68 11.48
C ASN A 264 -15.91 -29.26 11.99
N PRO A 265 -16.83 -28.62 12.73
CA PRO A 265 -16.66 -27.25 13.21
C PRO A 265 -15.67 -27.13 14.40
N GLN A 266 -15.01 -28.23 14.79
CA GLN A 266 -13.99 -28.23 15.84
C GLN A 266 -12.59 -28.13 15.23
N GLY A 267 -11.66 -27.42 15.89
CA GLY A 267 -10.31 -27.23 15.38
C GLY A 267 -10.12 -25.96 14.58
N SER A 268 -9.42 -26.03 13.44
CA SER A 268 -9.07 -24.86 12.61
C SER A 268 -10.28 -24.20 11.95
N ALA A 269 -11.36 -24.96 11.66
CA ALA A 269 -12.61 -24.46 11.10
C ALA A 269 -13.41 -23.63 12.11
N TYR A 270 -13.26 -23.92 13.38
CA TYR A 270 -14.02 -23.27 14.47
C TYR A 270 -13.86 -21.76 14.45
N GLN A 271 -12.65 -21.25 14.29
CA GLN A 271 -12.35 -19.83 14.30
C GLN A 271 -13.05 -19.08 13.14
N SER A 272 -12.96 -19.61 11.92
CA SER A 272 -13.63 -19.01 10.75
C SER A 272 -15.15 -19.09 10.86
N TYR A 273 -15.67 -20.23 11.32
CA TYR A 273 -17.10 -20.45 11.51
C TYR A 273 -17.69 -19.46 12.54
N GLN A 274 -17.07 -19.35 13.72
CA GLN A 274 -17.49 -18.41 14.75
C GLN A 274 -17.38 -16.95 14.30
N GLY A 275 -16.34 -16.61 13.54
CA GLY A 275 -16.20 -15.26 12.97
C GLY A 275 -17.35 -14.90 12.02
N MET A 276 -17.79 -15.84 11.18
CA MET A 276 -18.94 -15.63 10.28
C MET A 276 -20.27 -15.58 11.03
N LEU A 277 -20.45 -16.40 12.05
CA LEU A 277 -21.64 -16.34 12.92
C LEU A 277 -21.74 -14.98 13.60
N SER A 278 -20.65 -14.49 14.19
CA SER A 278 -20.62 -13.16 14.81
C SER A 278 -21.02 -12.05 13.83
N LEU A 279 -20.53 -12.11 12.59
CA LEU A 279 -20.94 -11.15 11.55
C LEU A 279 -22.43 -11.25 11.23
N ALA A 280 -23.00 -12.47 11.20
CA ALA A 280 -24.42 -12.68 10.94
C ALA A 280 -25.29 -12.18 12.09
N ASP A 281 -24.90 -12.42 13.33
CA ASP A 281 -25.61 -12.00 14.53
C ASP A 281 -25.71 -10.46 14.66
N GLY A 282 -24.73 -9.72 14.11
CA GLY A 282 -24.74 -8.26 14.15
C GLY A 282 -25.82 -7.60 13.29
N GLY A 283 -26.34 -8.26 12.26
CA GLY A 283 -27.36 -7.69 11.39
C GLY A 283 -26.96 -6.31 10.81
N LEU A 284 -27.93 -5.39 10.69
CA LEU A 284 -27.68 -4.05 10.12
C LEU A 284 -27.07 -3.08 11.13
N PHE A 285 -27.53 -3.07 12.37
CA PHE A 285 -27.19 -2.06 13.38
C PHE A 285 -26.33 -2.57 14.53
N GLY A 286 -26.04 -3.86 14.56
CA GLY A 286 -25.30 -4.51 15.64
C GLY A 286 -26.12 -4.81 16.88
N VAL A 287 -25.56 -5.64 17.75
CA VAL A 287 -26.15 -5.97 19.06
C VAL A 287 -25.88 -4.92 20.12
N GLY A 288 -25.01 -3.93 19.82
CA GLY A 288 -24.58 -2.87 20.71
C GLY A 288 -23.16 -3.05 21.22
N LEU A 289 -22.49 -1.93 21.51
CA LEU A 289 -21.12 -1.91 22.06
C LEU A 289 -21.05 -2.70 23.36
N GLY A 290 -20.10 -3.58 23.48
CA GLY A 290 -19.90 -4.40 24.67
C GLY A 290 -20.81 -5.61 24.79
N GLN A 291 -21.73 -5.87 23.84
CA GLN A 291 -22.71 -6.95 23.90
C GLN A 291 -22.36 -8.17 23.02
N SER A 292 -21.19 -8.17 22.37
CA SER A 292 -20.75 -9.32 21.59
C SER A 292 -20.68 -10.59 22.43
N SER A 293 -21.27 -11.68 21.93
CA SER A 293 -21.19 -13.02 22.52
C SER A 293 -19.86 -13.70 22.21
N ALA A 294 -19.29 -13.42 21.04
CA ALA A 294 -18.06 -14.05 20.54
C ALA A 294 -16.83 -13.77 21.43
N LYS A 295 -16.80 -12.66 22.16
CA LYS A 295 -15.71 -12.32 23.10
C LYS A 295 -15.65 -13.19 24.35
N TRP A 296 -16.72 -13.95 24.66
CA TRP A 296 -16.78 -14.86 25.81
C TRP A 296 -16.13 -16.23 25.51
N PHE A 297 -14.92 -16.22 24.91
CA PHE A 297 -14.13 -17.40 24.53
C PHE A 297 -14.71 -18.24 23.38
N TYR A 298 -15.79 -17.79 22.74
CA TYR A 298 -16.31 -18.48 21.57
C TYR A 298 -15.47 -18.22 20.32
N LEU A 299 -14.77 -17.07 20.23
CA LEU A 299 -13.93 -16.71 19.09
C LEU A 299 -12.46 -16.56 19.56
N PRO A 300 -11.55 -17.47 19.21
CA PRO A 300 -10.12 -17.32 19.45
C PRO A 300 -9.58 -16.08 18.70
N GLU A 301 -8.62 -15.38 19.30
CA GLU A 301 -7.96 -14.18 18.74
C GLU A 301 -8.94 -13.05 18.37
N ALA A 302 -10.09 -12.97 19.06
CA ALA A 302 -11.12 -11.97 18.82
C ALA A 302 -10.60 -10.53 18.93
N THR A 303 -9.61 -10.26 19.80
CA THR A 303 -9.00 -8.93 19.98
C THR A 303 -7.94 -8.59 18.94
N ASN A 304 -7.39 -9.59 18.26
CA ASN A 304 -6.28 -9.45 17.30
C ASN A 304 -6.79 -9.64 15.85
N ASP A 305 -6.76 -10.88 15.38
CA ASP A 305 -6.97 -11.21 13.98
C ASP A 305 -8.45 -11.14 13.56
N PHE A 306 -9.38 -11.41 14.47
CA PHE A 306 -10.82 -11.46 14.22
C PHE A 306 -11.59 -10.25 14.78
N ILE A 307 -10.90 -9.16 15.10
CA ILE A 307 -11.56 -7.95 15.64
C ILE A 307 -12.62 -7.38 14.69
N PHE A 308 -12.48 -7.59 13.37
CA PHE A 308 -13.49 -7.18 12.40
C PHE A 308 -14.81 -7.94 12.56
N ALA A 309 -14.78 -9.20 13.02
CA ALA A 309 -15.97 -9.95 13.37
C ALA A 309 -16.72 -9.30 14.55
N ILE A 310 -15.96 -8.89 15.58
CA ILE A 310 -16.54 -8.19 16.74
C ILE A 310 -17.13 -6.82 16.32
N ILE A 311 -16.46 -6.10 15.41
CA ILE A 311 -17.00 -4.85 14.84
C ILE A 311 -18.34 -5.12 14.14
N GLY A 312 -18.41 -6.17 13.33
CA GLY A 312 -19.63 -6.55 12.64
C GLY A 312 -20.74 -6.98 13.60
N GLU A 313 -20.42 -7.72 14.68
CA GLU A 313 -21.39 -8.12 15.69
C GLU A 313 -21.89 -6.92 16.52
N GLU A 314 -21.00 -6.09 17.05
CA GLU A 314 -21.37 -4.98 17.95
C GLU A 314 -21.95 -3.77 17.23
N LEU A 315 -21.40 -3.39 16.06
CA LEU A 315 -21.79 -2.19 15.29
C LEU A 315 -22.61 -2.52 14.03
N GLY A 316 -22.77 -3.79 13.72
CA GLY A 316 -23.50 -4.25 12.56
C GLY A 316 -22.81 -3.94 11.24
N TRP A 317 -23.59 -4.14 10.17
CA TRP A 317 -23.14 -3.86 8.81
C TRP A 317 -22.69 -2.40 8.62
N PHE A 318 -23.39 -1.43 9.23
CA PHE A 318 -23.02 -0.01 9.14
C PHE A 318 -21.65 0.26 9.76
N GLY A 319 -21.34 -0.29 10.93
CA GLY A 319 -20.03 -0.14 11.55
C GLY A 319 -18.91 -0.76 10.70
N ALA A 320 -19.13 -1.96 10.19
CA ALA A 320 -18.22 -2.63 9.26
C ALA A 320 -18.00 -1.80 7.98
N ALA A 321 -19.07 -1.26 7.38
CA ALA A 321 -19.01 -0.43 6.19
C ALA A 321 -18.24 0.88 6.43
N VAL A 322 -18.37 1.50 7.60
CA VAL A 322 -17.58 2.68 7.98
C VAL A 322 -16.09 2.34 8.01
N VAL A 323 -15.70 1.24 8.64
CA VAL A 323 -14.29 0.80 8.70
C VAL A 323 -13.73 0.55 7.30
N VAL A 324 -14.46 -0.19 6.45
CA VAL A 324 -14.08 -0.43 5.05
C VAL A 324 -13.92 0.89 4.29
N SER A 325 -14.88 1.82 4.45
CA SER A 325 -14.86 3.13 3.80
C SER A 325 -13.64 3.98 4.23
N LEU A 326 -13.22 3.89 5.50
CA LEU A 326 -12.03 4.58 6.00
C LEU A 326 -10.75 4.02 5.36
N TYR A 327 -10.61 2.69 5.19
CA TYR A 327 -9.47 2.13 4.46
C TYR A 327 -9.49 2.48 2.97
N LEU A 328 -10.66 2.53 2.34
CA LEU A 328 -10.79 2.99 0.94
C LEU A 328 -10.41 4.46 0.82
N ALA A 329 -10.82 5.31 1.76
CA ALA A 329 -10.44 6.73 1.79
C ALA A 329 -8.93 6.91 1.99
N LEU A 330 -8.30 6.09 2.86
CA LEU A 330 -6.85 6.06 3.02
C LEU A 330 -6.15 5.65 1.73
N GLY A 331 -6.66 4.60 1.07
CA GLY A 331 -6.16 4.13 -0.23
C GLY A 331 -6.22 5.21 -1.30
N TRP A 332 -7.37 5.88 -1.41
CA TRP A 332 -7.55 7.00 -2.34
C TRP A 332 -6.58 8.16 -2.05
N ALA A 333 -6.48 8.58 -0.78
CA ALA A 333 -5.58 9.68 -0.41
C ALA A 333 -4.12 9.34 -0.66
N GLY A 334 -3.68 8.14 -0.27
CA GLY A 334 -2.30 7.71 -0.46
C GLY A 334 -1.93 7.49 -1.94
N MET A 335 -2.85 6.96 -2.75
CA MET A 335 -2.65 6.85 -4.20
C MET A 335 -2.53 8.24 -4.84
N ARG A 336 -3.39 9.18 -4.43
CA ARG A 336 -3.31 10.57 -4.88
C ARG A 336 -1.96 11.20 -4.54
N ILE A 337 -1.46 11.01 -3.30
CA ILE A 337 -0.13 11.48 -2.87
C ILE A 337 0.97 10.86 -3.76
N ALA A 338 0.90 9.56 -4.01
CA ALA A 338 1.88 8.87 -4.85
C ALA A 338 1.90 9.42 -6.28
N LEU A 339 0.72 9.60 -6.90
CA LEU A 339 0.59 10.08 -8.28
C LEU A 339 1.01 11.55 -8.45
N ARG A 340 0.80 12.39 -7.43
CA ARG A 340 1.15 13.82 -7.45
C ARG A 340 2.58 14.12 -7.00
N SER A 341 3.27 13.14 -6.41
CA SER A 341 4.65 13.30 -5.95
C SER A 341 5.63 13.40 -7.11
N VAL A 342 6.35 14.52 -7.21
CA VAL A 342 7.40 14.75 -8.20
C VAL A 342 8.70 14.00 -7.86
N ASP A 343 9.00 13.83 -6.56
CA ASP A 343 10.19 13.08 -6.10
C ASP A 343 9.90 11.56 -6.22
N PRO A 344 10.68 10.81 -7.02
CA PRO A 344 10.51 9.36 -7.17
C PRO A 344 10.53 8.61 -5.84
N PHE A 345 11.35 9.04 -4.88
CA PHE A 345 11.39 8.42 -3.56
C PHE A 345 10.07 8.58 -2.80
N ARG A 346 9.51 9.80 -2.77
CA ARG A 346 8.22 10.06 -2.12
C ARG A 346 7.09 9.32 -2.83
N ARG A 347 7.12 9.25 -4.15
CA ARG A 347 6.13 8.51 -4.95
C ARG A 347 6.11 7.03 -4.58
N LEU A 348 7.28 6.38 -4.56
CA LEU A 348 7.41 4.97 -4.21
C LEU A 348 7.05 4.72 -2.75
N LEU A 349 7.55 5.55 -1.84
CA LEU A 349 7.27 5.44 -0.41
C LEU A 349 5.78 5.58 -0.12
N ALA A 350 5.13 6.63 -0.62
CA ALA A 350 3.72 6.87 -0.39
C ALA A 350 2.84 5.77 -0.98
N GLY A 351 3.10 5.36 -2.23
CA GLY A 351 2.35 4.28 -2.88
C GLY A 351 2.50 2.95 -2.15
N THR A 352 3.74 2.56 -1.83
CA THR A 352 4.00 1.27 -1.19
C THR A 352 3.48 1.20 0.24
N VAL A 353 3.67 2.26 1.05
CA VAL A 353 3.11 2.32 2.42
C VAL A 353 1.60 2.20 2.38
N THR A 354 0.94 3.00 1.54
CA THR A 354 -0.53 2.99 1.44
C THR A 354 -1.04 1.62 1.00
N ALA A 355 -0.51 1.09 -0.10
CA ALA A 355 -0.94 -0.19 -0.63
C ALA A 355 -0.68 -1.33 0.37
N SER A 356 0.46 -1.33 1.06
CA SER A 356 0.77 -2.34 2.09
C SER A 356 -0.25 -2.31 3.24
N ILE A 357 -0.59 -1.13 3.76
CA ILE A 357 -1.58 -0.99 4.86
C ILE A 357 -2.98 -1.39 4.40
N VAL A 358 -3.41 -0.87 3.25
CA VAL A 358 -4.76 -1.11 2.74
C VAL A 358 -4.96 -2.57 2.33
N LEU A 359 -4.01 -3.17 1.62
CA LEU A 359 -4.10 -4.59 1.25
C LEU A 359 -4.04 -5.50 2.47
N GLN A 360 -3.20 -5.19 3.47
CA GLN A 360 -3.20 -5.93 4.75
C GLN A 360 -4.58 -5.88 5.42
N ALA A 361 -5.23 -4.69 5.46
CA ALA A 361 -6.57 -4.55 6.00
C ALA A 361 -7.60 -5.37 5.21
N PHE A 362 -7.57 -5.32 3.87
CA PHE A 362 -8.49 -6.08 3.04
C PHE A 362 -8.27 -7.60 3.09
N ILE A 363 -7.04 -8.05 3.29
CA ILE A 363 -6.75 -9.48 3.53
C ILE A 363 -7.33 -9.91 4.88
N ASN A 364 -7.17 -9.10 5.94
CA ASN A 364 -7.78 -9.37 7.24
C ASN A 364 -9.30 -9.44 7.13
N ILE A 365 -9.94 -8.43 6.57
CA ILE A 365 -11.39 -8.42 6.34
C ILE A 365 -11.80 -9.63 5.48
N GLY A 366 -11.05 -9.92 4.43
CA GLY A 366 -11.32 -11.01 3.49
C GLY A 366 -11.36 -12.39 4.15
N TYR A 367 -10.42 -12.69 5.07
CA TYR A 367 -10.49 -13.99 5.76
C TYR A 367 -11.54 -14.02 6.88
N VAL A 368 -11.84 -12.88 7.51
CA VAL A 368 -12.92 -12.83 8.51
C VAL A 368 -14.30 -13.07 7.86
N VAL A 369 -14.51 -12.58 6.63
CA VAL A 369 -15.76 -12.84 5.87
C VAL A 369 -15.71 -14.16 5.07
N GLY A 370 -14.64 -14.98 5.22
CA GLY A 370 -14.54 -16.29 4.59
C GLY A 370 -14.10 -16.29 3.12
N LEU A 371 -13.66 -15.14 2.55
CA LEU A 371 -13.18 -15.05 1.16
C LEU A 371 -11.72 -15.48 0.97
N LEU A 372 -10.93 -15.51 2.04
CA LEU A 372 -9.50 -15.84 2.03
C LEU A 372 -9.18 -16.80 3.18
N PRO A 373 -8.12 -17.62 3.04
CA PRO A 373 -7.64 -18.43 4.16
C PRO A 373 -7.08 -17.55 5.28
N VAL A 374 -7.24 -17.96 6.53
CA VAL A 374 -6.75 -17.24 7.71
C VAL A 374 -5.22 -17.16 7.68
N THR A 375 -4.70 -15.93 7.61
CA THR A 375 -3.25 -15.65 7.51
C THR A 375 -2.62 -15.18 8.82
N GLY A 376 -3.41 -14.73 9.80
CA GLY A 376 -2.89 -14.17 11.05
C GLY A 376 -2.39 -12.73 10.90
N LEU A 377 -2.85 -11.98 9.90
CA LEU A 377 -2.52 -10.57 9.71
C LEU A 377 -3.48 -9.70 10.51
N GLN A 378 -2.94 -8.86 11.37
CA GLN A 378 -3.74 -7.91 12.16
C GLN A 378 -4.36 -6.81 11.28
N LEU A 379 -5.53 -6.32 11.69
CA LEU A 379 -6.19 -5.17 11.07
C LEU A 379 -5.47 -3.87 11.51
N PRO A 380 -4.78 -3.14 10.61
CA PRO A 380 -3.91 -2.01 10.98
C PRO A 380 -4.66 -0.92 11.75
N LEU A 381 -4.11 -0.42 12.86
CA LEU A 381 -4.67 0.58 13.78
C LEU A 381 -5.88 0.14 14.61
N ILE A 382 -6.54 -0.95 14.27
CA ILE A 382 -7.75 -1.41 14.97
C ILE A 382 -7.43 -2.59 15.88
N SER A 383 -6.71 -3.61 15.40
CA SER A 383 -6.34 -4.78 16.19
C SER A 383 -5.46 -4.45 17.38
N ASN A 384 -5.54 -5.28 18.41
CA ASN A 384 -4.65 -5.22 19.55
C ASN A 384 -3.23 -5.66 19.15
N GLY A 385 -2.37 -4.70 18.85
CA GLY A 385 -1.00 -4.95 18.41
C GLY A 385 -0.10 -3.76 18.67
N GLY A 386 0.65 -3.80 19.79
CA GLY A 386 1.48 -2.67 20.21
C GLY A 386 2.48 -2.22 19.14
N THR A 387 3.34 -3.13 18.67
CA THR A 387 4.35 -2.83 17.64
C THR A 387 3.72 -2.42 16.33
N SER A 388 2.66 -3.12 15.91
CA SER A 388 1.94 -2.83 14.66
C SER A 388 1.32 -1.44 14.68
N ALA A 389 0.70 -1.03 15.80
CA ALA A 389 0.13 0.31 15.97
C ALA A 389 1.21 1.40 15.87
N VAL A 390 2.35 1.24 16.57
CA VAL A 390 3.47 2.21 16.53
C VAL A 390 4.04 2.34 15.12
N VAL A 391 4.31 1.23 14.45
CA VAL A 391 4.90 1.21 13.11
C VAL A 391 3.92 1.78 12.07
N THR A 392 2.65 1.40 12.14
CA THR A 392 1.63 1.89 11.22
C THR A 392 1.38 3.38 11.39
N LEU A 393 1.26 3.90 12.63
CA LEU A 393 1.13 5.33 12.89
C LEU A 393 2.35 6.10 12.39
N THR A 394 3.57 5.60 12.63
CA THR A 394 4.81 6.23 12.14
C THR A 394 4.83 6.25 10.60
N SER A 395 4.39 5.17 9.95
CA SER A 395 4.28 5.08 8.49
C SER A 395 3.30 6.10 7.92
N LEU A 396 2.14 6.26 8.56
CA LEU A 396 1.12 7.26 8.19
C LEU A 396 1.60 8.69 8.44
N GLY A 397 2.45 8.92 9.44
CA GLY A 397 3.15 10.18 9.64
C GLY A 397 4.07 10.53 8.47
N LEU A 398 4.81 9.55 7.92
CA LEU A 398 5.59 9.75 6.69
C LEU A 398 4.70 9.97 5.47
N LEU A 399 3.57 9.28 5.37
CA LEU A 399 2.59 9.50 4.30
C LEU A 399 2.02 10.93 4.34
N ALA A 400 1.64 11.41 5.52
CA ALA A 400 1.18 12.78 5.74
C ALA A 400 2.30 13.81 5.44
N ASN A 401 3.56 13.49 5.73
CA ASN A 401 4.72 14.28 5.32
C ASN A 401 4.82 14.37 3.79
N CYS A 402 4.68 13.25 3.08
CA CYS A 402 4.67 13.24 1.61
C CYS A 402 3.53 14.10 1.04
N ALA A 403 2.33 14.04 1.61
CA ALA A 403 1.18 14.85 1.20
C ALA A 403 1.45 16.35 1.26
N ARG A 404 2.16 16.84 2.28
CA ARG A 404 2.54 18.26 2.42
C ARG A 404 3.53 18.73 1.36
N HIS A 405 4.19 17.81 0.68
CA HIS A 405 5.15 18.09 -0.37
C HIS A 405 4.57 17.88 -1.79
N GLU A 406 3.25 17.74 -1.93
CA GLU A 406 2.60 17.88 -3.22
C GLU A 406 2.79 19.31 -3.76
N PRO A 407 2.96 19.53 -5.08
CA PRO A 407 3.21 20.87 -5.65
C PRO A 407 2.15 21.91 -5.25
N GLU A 408 0.88 21.50 -5.26
CA GLU A 408 -0.25 22.36 -4.88
C GLU A 408 -0.24 22.68 -3.37
N ALA A 409 0.14 21.70 -2.53
CA ALA A 409 0.26 21.88 -1.09
C ALA A 409 1.41 22.84 -0.74
N ILE A 410 2.56 22.72 -1.42
CA ILE A 410 3.70 23.63 -1.25
C ILE A 410 3.29 25.07 -1.57
N SER A 411 2.62 25.29 -2.72
CA SER A 411 2.19 26.64 -3.13
C SER A 411 1.20 27.24 -2.12
N ALA A 412 0.24 26.45 -1.64
CA ALA A 412 -0.74 26.87 -0.65
C ALA A 412 -0.12 27.20 0.71
N ILE A 413 0.84 26.38 1.18
CA ILE A 413 1.54 26.62 2.45
C ILE A 413 2.41 27.88 2.36
N LEU A 414 3.12 28.08 1.25
CA LEU A 414 4.01 29.23 1.08
C LEU A 414 3.26 30.55 0.86
N SER A 415 2.07 30.51 0.27
CA SER A 415 1.20 31.70 0.11
C SER A 415 0.47 32.10 1.41
N SER A 416 0.43 31.21 2.42
CA SER A 416 -0.23 31.50 3.69
C SER A 416 0.48 32.62 4.47
N PRO A 417 -0.27 33.51 5.18
CA PRO A 417 0.32 34.60 5.97
C PRO A 417 1.34 34.11 6.99
N ALA A 418 2.45 34.84 7.16
CA ALA A 418 3.57 34.48 8.06
C ALA A 418 3.15 34.30 9.54
N ARG A 419 2.05 34.93 9.96
CA ARG A 419 1.48 34.81 11.30
C ARG A 419 1.10 33.38 11.69
N HIS A 420 0.64 32.56 10.73
CA HIS A 420 0.29 31.14 10.96
C HIS A 420 1.52 30.22 10.96
N ARG A 421 2.64 30.67 10.43
CA ARG A 421 3.90 29.87 10.35
C ARG A 421 4.71 29.85 11.64
N ARG A 422 4.48 30.79 12.58
CA ARG A 422 5.31 30.98 13.80
C ARG A 422 4.76 30.33 15.07
N ARG A 423 3.66 29.58 15.01
CA ARG A 423 3.18 28.88 16.22
C ARG A 423 4.12 27.73 16.58
N TRP A 424 4.33 27.49 17.87
CA TRP A 424 5.22 26.43 18.41
C TRP A 424 4.95 25.03 17.85
N TYR A 425 3.74 24.77 17.37
CA TYR A 425 3.31 23.55 16.68
C TYR A 425 3.46 23.63 15.16
N SER A 426 4.02 24.72 14.59
CA SER A 426 4.17 24.85 13.14
C SER A 426 5.14 23.79 12.62
N LEU A 427 4.70 23.10 11.55
CA LEU A 427 5.50 22.10 10.88
C LEU A 427 6.58 22.78 10.02
N PRO A 428 7.74 22.13 9.79
CA PRO A 428 8.77 22.64 8.90
C PRO A 428 8.20 23.01 7.53
N GLU A 429 8.68 24.09 6.93
CA GLU A 429 8.25 24.49 5.59
C GLU A 429 8.64 23.41 4.56
N PRO A 430 7.71 22.96 3.71
CA PRO A 430 8.02 21.98 2.71
C PRO A 430 8.92 22.59 1.63
N ARG A 431 9.94 21.83 1.20
CA ARG A 431 10.88 22.26 0.18
C ARG A 431 10.52 21.62 -1.16
N PRO A 432 10.50 22.40 -2.28
CA PRO A 432 10.29 21.83 -3.60
C PRO A 432 11.44 20.89 -3.97
N TYR A 433 11.09 19.79 -4.65
CA TYR A 433 12.09 18.85 -5.15
C TYR A 433 12.94 19.50 -6.26
N ARG A 434 14.27 19.46 -6.11
CA ARG A 434 15.23 19.94 -7.11
C ARG A 434 16.07 18.77 -7.61
N PRO A 435 15.86 18.26 -8.83
CA PRO A 435 16.68 17.19 -9.37
C PRO A 435 18.12 17.66 -9.58
N GLY A 436 19.09 16.89 -9.06
CA GLY A 436 20.51 17.05 -9.38
C GLY A 436 21.34 18.02 -8.53
N ARG A 437 20.77 18.71 -7.53
CA ARG A 437 21.57 19.48 -6.57
C ARG A 437 21.79 18.69 -5.28
N PRO A 438 23.05 18.49 -4.84
CA PRO A 438 23.31 18.07 -3.47
C PRO A 438 22.71 19.12 -2.52
N VAL A 439 21.99 18.69 -1.48
CA VAL A 439 21.51 19.61 -0.44
C VAL A 439 22.75 20.16 0.29
N PRO A 440 22.97 21.49 0.34
CA PRO A 440 24.05 22.03 1.13
C PRO A 440 23.88 21.61 2.59
N ALA A 441 24.96 21.14 3.20
CA ALA A 441 24.95 20.63 4.59
C ALA A 441 24.79 21.75 5.65
N SER A 442 24.60 23.00 5.24
CA SER A 442 24.54 24.15 6.13
C SER A 442 23.39 25.07 5.81
N ASP A 443 22.26 24.84 6.42
CA ASP A 443 21.31 25.89 6.76
C ASP A 443 20.89 25.71 8.23
N THR A 444 21.82 25.99 9.12
CA THR A 444 21.53 26.49 10.46
C THR A 444 20.76 27.80 10.27
N PRO A 445 19.67 28.08 11.02
CA PRO A 445 18.94 29.33 10.88
C PRO A 445 19.75 30.48 11.49
N GLY A 446 20.75 30.95 10.74
CA GLY A 446 21.51 32.14 10.98
C GLY A 446 21.09 33.22 10.00
N ARG A 447 20.50 34.29 10.53
CA ARG A 447 20.28 35.61 9.96
C ARG A 447 20.48 35.70 8.43
N SER A 448 19.42 35.62 7.66
CA SER A 448 19.45 35.97 6.25
C SER A 448 19.36 37.47 6.07
N SER A 449 20.37 38.04 5.51
CA SER A 449 20.34 39.34 4.82
C SER A 449 19.24 39.32 3.75
N ALA A 450 18.45 40.37 3.72
CA ALA A 450 17.33 40.61 2.83
C ALA A 450 17.72 40.50 1.36
N GLY A 451 17.17 39.51 0.69
CA GLY A 451 17.14 39.38 -0.75
C GLY A 451 15.84 38.67 -1.10
N THR A 452 14.74 39.40 -1.07
CA THR A 452 13.39 38.91 -1.43
C THR A 452 13.32 38.57 -2.89
N ARG A 453 13.64 37.32 -3.27
CA ARG A 453 13.09 36.74 -4.50
C ARG A 453 11.72 36.16 -4.16
N ARG A 454 10.66 36.91 -4.51
CA ARG A 454 9.28 36.47 -4.44
C ARG A 454 9.08 35.26 -5.35
N TYR A 455 8.94 34.09 -4.77
CA TYR A 455 8.34 32.94 -5.41
C TYR A 455 6.82 33.14 -5.37
N GLY A 456 6.18 33.30 -6.53
CA GLY A 456 4.70 33.42 -6.57
C GLY A 456 4.14 34.38 -7.60
N GLU A 457 4.87 34.77 -8.65
CA GLU A 457 4.21 35.40 -9.80
C GLU A 457 3.63 34.30 -10.72
N PRO A 458 2.31 34.39 -11.05
CA PRO A 458 1.72 33.47 -12.01
C PRO A 458 2.36 33.67 -13.38
N VAL A 459 2.65 32.57 -14.10
CA VAL A 459 3.29 32.50 -15.43
C VAL A 459 2.41 33.09 -16.55
N THR A 460 1.41 33.89 -16.23
CA THR A 460 0.46 34.49 -17.17
C THR A 460 0.69 35.98 -17.43
N ARG A 461 1.85 36.54 -17.14
CA ARG A 461 2.19 37.84 -17.71
C ARG A 461 2.79 37.65 -19.10
N GLN A 462 1.96 37.92 -20.12
CA GLN A 462 2.45 38.23 -21.47
C GLN A 462 3.57 39.28 -21.37
N PRO A 463 4.67 39.13 -22.12
CA PRO A 463 5.72 40.15 -22.13
C PRO A 463 5.10 41.44 -22.68
N ALA A 464 5.11 42.48 -21.85
CA ALA A 464 4.74 43.85 -22.31
C ALA A 464 5.62 44.20 -23.50
N ALA A 465 4.97 44.62 -24.59
CA ALA A 465 5.62 45.11 -25.78
C ALA A 465 6.67 46.17 -25.42
N ARG A 466 7.93 45.93 -25.79
CA ARG A 466 8.99 46.93 -25.67
C ARG A 466 8.64 48.11 -26.57
N PRO A 467 8.72 49.36 -26.08
CA PRO A 467 8.57 50.51 -26.94
C PRO A 467 9.67 50.54 -28.02
N ALA A 468 9.28 50.81 -29.25
CA ALA A 468 10.14 50.92 -30.41
C ALA A 468 11.24 51.95 -30.15
N ARG A 469 12.52 51.56 -30.21
CA ARG A 469 13.65 52.47 -30.25
C ARG A 469 13.81 52.97 -31.66
N ALA A 470 13.86 54.31 -31.80
CA ALA A 470 14.13 55.02 -33.04
C ALA A 470 15.46 54.59 -33.71
N PRO A 471 15.57 54.69 -35.05
CA PRO A 471 16.73 54.18 -35.77
C PRO A 471 17.97 55.10 -35.57
N ARG A 472 19.05 54.49 -35.16
CA ARG A 472 20.39 55.14 -35.15
C ARG A 472 21.11 54.81 -36.46
N GLN A 473 21.52 55.84 -37.15
CA GLN A 473 22.19 55.85 -38.44
C GLN A 473 23.46 54.97 -38.48
N ALA A 474 23.65 54.34 -39.62
CA ALA A 474 24.74 53.46 -39.97
C ALA A 474 26.10 54.22 -40.10
N ARG A 475 27.16 53.62 -39.58
CA ARG A 475 28.53 53.85 -40.05
C ARG A 475 29.28 52.54 -40.11
N GLY A 476 29.80 52.23 -41.31
CA GLY A 476 31.05 51.52 -41.56
C GLY A 476 30.97 49.98 -41.50
N ALA A 477 30.96 49.38 -42.67
CA ALA A 477 31.11 47.96 -42.91
C ALA A 477 32.55 47.49 -42.80
N SER A 478 32.76 46.29 -42.31
CA SER A 478 33.86 45.39 -42.69
C SER A 478 33.39 43.95 -42.61
N PRO A 479 33.78 43.07 -43.55
CA PRO A 479 33.14 41.76 -43.72
C PRO A 479 33.75 40.73 -42.82
N ALA A 480 32.87 39.84 -42.25
CA ALA A 480 33.25 38.66 -41.52
C ALA A 480 33.26 37.40 -42.42
N PRO A 481 34.08 36.41 -42.12
CA PRO A 481 34.29 35.25 -42.96
C PRO A 481 33.14 34.24 -42.88
N ALA A 482 32.95 33.54 -43.97
CA ALA A 482 31.98 32.47 -44.15
C ALA A 482 32.25 31.26 -43.25
N TYR A 483 31.25 30.76 -42.54
CA TYR A 483 31.27 29.47 -41.91
C TYR A 483 30.42 28.49 -42.76
N GLU A 484 31.11 27.43 -43.12
CA GLU A 484 30.64 26.26 -43.86
C GLU A 484 29.60 25.48 -43.05
N SER A 485 28.46 25.18 -43.64
CA SER A 485 27.40 24.39 -43.04
C SER A 485 27.66 22.90 -43.21
N ILE A 486 27.73 22.18 -42.08
CA ILE A 486 27.77 20.70 -42.01
C ILE A 486 26.36 20.16 -42.14
N PRO A 487 26.07 19.17 -43.02
CA PRO A 487 24.73 18.62 -43.19
C PRO A 487 24.37 17.58 -42.13
N ILE A 488 23.14 17.67 -41.62
CA ILE A 488 22.52 16.68 -40.74
C ILE A 488 21.84 15.63 -41.64
N PRO A 489 22.08 14.31 -41.47
CA PRO A 489 21.36 13.28 -42.21
C PRO A 489 20.07 12.86 -41.52
N GLY A 490 18.97 12.81 -42.31
CA GLY A 490 17.93 11.84 -42.16
C GLY A 490 16.62 12.23 -41.52
N ALA A 491 15.72 12.80 -42.31
CA ALA A 491 14.28 12.64 -42.11
C ALA A 491 13.65 12.28 -43.46
N ALA A 492 13.35 10.98 -43.64
CA ALA A 492 12.62 10.50 -44.82
C ALA A 492 11.12 10.51 -44.52
N ALA A 493 10.41 11.29 -45.33
CA ALA A 493 8.97 11.34 -45.41
C ALA A 493 8.40 10.06 -46.03
N ARG A 494 7.32 9.57 -45.49
CA ARG A 494 6.42 8.61 -46.14
C ARG A 494 5.53 9.36 -47.10
N ASP A 495 5.49 8.91 -48.36
CA ASP A 495 4.31 9.11 -49.20
C ASP A 495 3.96 7.85 -49.97
N ARG A 496 2.68 7.79 -50.31
CA ARG A 496 1.88 6.63 -50.74
C ARG A 496 2.01 6.32 -52.22
N ARG A 497 1.62 5.12 -52.56
CA ARG A 497 0.89 4.60 -53.74
C ARG A 497 1.66 3.67 -54.69
N GLY A 498 1.04 2.50 -54.88
CA GLY A 498 0.76 1.99 -56.22
C GLY A 498 1.43 0.69 -56.59
N ALA A 499 0.71 -0.39 -56.38
CA ALA A 499 0.30 -1.39 -57.42
C ALA A 499 1.35 -2.20 -58.21
N THR A 500 1.06 -3.48 -58.24
CA THR A 500 1.18 -4.48 -59.31
C THR A 500 2.49 -5.24 -59.51
N ALA A 501 2.41 -6.52 -59.16
CA ALA A 501 2.48 -7.73 -59.98
C ALA A 501 3.85 -8.28 -60.41
N VAL A 502 3.94 -9.58 -60.23
CA VAL A 502 4.40 -10.62 -61.15
C VAL A 502 5.81 -11.18 -60.99
N THR A 503 5.79 -12.48 -60.67
CA THR A 503 6.68 -13.60 -61.06
C THR A 503 8.14 -13.64 -60.59
N GLY A 504 8.48 -14.72 -59.96
CA GLY A 504 9.08 -15.86 -60.55
C GLY A 504 10.19 -16.52 -59.75
N ARG A 505 10.01 -17.78 -59.40
CA ARG A 505 10.98 -18.91 -59.47
C ARG A 505 12.39 -18.68 -58.89
N THR A 506 12.87 -19.51 -58.04
CA THR A 506 13.34 -20.94 -58.08
C THR A 506 13.96 -21.25 -56.72
N ALA A 507 13.61 -22.27 -56.01
CA ALA A 507 14.01 -23.67 -56.06
C ALA A 507 15.51 -23.94 -55.83
N ARG A 508 15.81 -24.59 -54.70
CA ARG A 508 16.75 -25.72 -54.53
C ARG A 508 16.88 -25.99 -53.00
N THR A 509 16.22 -27.03 -52.49
CA THR A 509 16.61 -28.45 -52.36
C THR A 509 18.01 -28.68 -51.80
N VAL A 510 18.09 -29.43 -50.73
CA VAL A 510 18.79 -30.70 -50.50
C VAL A 510 18.54 -31.04 -49.01
N ARG A 511 17.70 -32.06 -48.69
CA ARG A 511 17.99 -33.47 -48.40
C ARG A 511 19.01 -33.60 -47.26
N GLY A 512 18.82 -34.40 -46.30
CA GLY A 512 18.06 -35.63 -46.04
C GLY A 512 18.71 -36.35 -44.89
N ARG A 513 18.08 -37.23 -44.38
CA ARG A 513 18.12 -38.63 -43.93
C ARG A 513 17.64 -38.70 -42.47
N GLU A 514 16.46 -39.32 -42.21
CA GLU A 514 16.23 -40.80 -42.17
C GLU A 514 17.17 -41.47 -41.16
N ALA A 515 16.78 -42.33 -40.29
CA ALA A 515 15.60 -43.13 -40.02
C ALA A 515 16.02 -44.16 -38.97
N GLU A 516 15.00 -44.80 -38.38
CA GLU A 516 15.06 -46.12 -37.75
C GLU A 516 15.74 -46.22 -36.38
N ASP A 517 15.09 -46.69 -35.33
CA ASP A 517 14.59 -48.04 -35.30
C ASP A 517 13.49 -48.25 -34.23
N ARG A 518 12.61 -49.10 -34.59
CA ARG A 518 11.49 -49.72 -33.92
C ARG A 518 11.94 -50.77 -32.91
N GLN A 519 11.08 -50.98 -31.95
CA GLN A 519 10.56 -52.28 -31.53
C GLN A 519 10.82 -52.75 -30.09
N ARG A 520 9.69 -52.99 -29.50
CA ARG A 520 9.27 -54.15 -28.69
C ARG A 520 9.59 -54.07 -27.19
N ARG A 521 8.74 -54.33 -26.29
CA ARG A 521 7.54 -55.15 -26.12
C ARG A 521 6.92 -54.82 -24.74
N SER A 522 5.63 -54.78 -24.67
CA SER A 522 4.84 -55.18 -23.47
C SER A 522 4.61 -56.70 -23.52
N PRO A 523 3.96 -57.36 -22.60
CA PRO A 523 3.59 -57.13 -21.19
C PRO A 523 3.86 -58.36 -20.29
N ALA A 524 3.68 -58.29 -18.97
CA ALA A 524 3.26 -59.43 -18.14
C ALA A 524 2.74 -58.97 -16.76
N ALA A 525 1.55 -59.39 -16.44
CA ALA A 525 0.91 -59.45 -15.14
C ALA A 525 0.92 -60.93 -14.68
N PRO A 526 0.25 -61.26 -13.54
CA PRO A 526 0.83 -61.50 -12.22
C PRO A 526 0.91 -63.01 -11.87
N PRO A 527 1.16 -63.40 -10.63
CA PRO A 527 0.22 -64.17 -9.80
C PRO A 527 0.30 -63.85 -8.31
N ASP A 528 -0.77 -63.69 -7.63
CA ASP A 528 -1.76 -64.56 -6.95
C ASP A 528 -1.23 -65.41 -5.75
N SER A 529 -2.12 -65.38 -4.72
CA SER A 529 -2.32 -66.37 -3.65
C SER A 529 -1.46 -66.33 -2.41
N GLY A 530 -2.20 -66.26 -1.28
CA GLY A 530 -1.91 -67.03 -0.09
C GLY A 530 -2.36 -66.37 1.22
N THR A 531 -3.58 -66.43 1.51
CA THR A 531 -4.29 -67.13 2.63
C THR A 531 -3.89 -66.89 4.11
N ARG A 532 -4.90 -66.48 4.87
CA ARG A 532 -5.26 -66.90 6.27
C ARG A 532 -4.36 -66.40 7.41
N GLN A 533 -4.85 -65.77 8.46
CA GLN A 533 -5.85 -66.16 9.46
C GLN A 533 -6.07 -65.01 10.46
N ALA A 534 -7.29 -64.72 10.82
CA ALA A 534 -7.72 -64.22 12.14
C ALA A 534 -7.95 -65.43 13.05
N PRO A 535 -8.22 -65.40 14.36
CA PRO A 535 -8.75 -64.31 15.20
C PRO A 535 -8.11 -64.23 16.61
N GLY A 536 -8.50 -63.23 17.41
CA GLY A 536 -8.21 -63.23 18.84
C GLY A 536 -8.87 -62.05 19.57
N ALA A 537 -10.07 -62.34 20.02
CA ALA A 537 -10.85 -61.51 20.94
C ALA A 537 -10.20 -61.35 22.30
N GLY A 538 -10.32 -60.19 22.91
CA GLY A 538 -9.99 -59.97 24.31
C GLY A 538 -10.68 -58.72 24.84
N ARG A 539 -11.78 -58.90 25.52
CA ARG A 539 -12.61 -57.95 26.25
C ARG A 539 -12.05 -57.67 27.66
N PRO A 540 -12.71 -56.81 28.47
CA PRO A 540 -12.14 -55.65 29.14
C PRO A 540 -12.19 -55.75 30.68
N SER A 541 -11.84 -54.59 31.33
CA SER A 541 -12.25 -54.22 32.72
C SER A 541 -11.09 -54.08 33.72
N PRO A 542 -11.26 -53.43 34.88
CA PRO A 542 -12.02 -52.23 35.21
C PRO A 542 -11.26 -51.22 36.12
N ILE A 543 -11.80 -50.00 36.23
CA ILE A 543 -12.00 -49.17 37.43
C ILE A 543 -11.01 -49.32 38.61
N HIS A 544 -10.28 -48.27 38.95
CA HIS A 544 -10.00 -47.95 40.34
C HIS A 544 -10.15 -46.43 40.62
N ARG A 545 -11.16 -46.15 41.45
CA ARG A 545 -11.30 -44.93 42.26
C ARG A 545 -10.37 -45.04 43.47
N SER A 546 -9.76 -43.94 43.84
CA SER A 546 -9.45 -43.52 45.21
C SER A 546 -9.05 -42.02 45.11
N ARG A 547 -9.79 -41.09 45.58
CA ARG A 547 -10.13 -40.56 46.90
C ARG A 547 -8.87 -40.23 47.76
N GLU A 548 -8.85 -38.96 48.17
CA GLU A 548 -8.37 -38.34 49.40
C GLU A 548 -6.85 -38.11 49.54
N ARG A 549 -6.36 -36.89 49.53
CA ARG A 549 -6.46 -35.82 50.55
C ARG A 549 -6.04 -34.48 49.97
#